data_1eaf96308cfa53ca64beb77d06aee8d5
#
_entry.id   1eaf96308cfa53ca64beb77d06aee8d5
#
_cell.length_a   1.000
_cell.length_b   1.000
_cell.length_c   1.000
_cell.angle_alpha   90.00
_cell.angle_beta   90.00
_cell.angle_gamma   90.00
#
_symmetry.space_group_name_H-M   'P 1'
#
loop_
_entity.id
_entity.type
_entity.pdbx_description
1 polymer ?
#
loop_
_entity_poly.entity_id
_entity_poly.type
_entity_poly.pdbx_seq_one_letter_code
_entity_poly.pdbx_strand_id
1 'polypeptide(L)'
;MAALRRIPRERGGWWHAYVCPAHGVELDHGDLLAGVFPDGGARCAHGCRVDSAAVRGAWVVLSHQAWARHLRVLAHRGERAEAVAGLAEYAGVYASLATERHGEAQGWMLRGRLFHQALTDAIWAVNIGHAVITLARDGTEDLAAVLPLLDELEQAALEARGVLTGRGQLASNYTAWLNAAGASASRAASAARGLEWDGGKQWLEGEHGLYAHLRVAVAEDGWEWEGSTYYHGFVLRAALLALRSTDPAMIPSDVVGVLAGMTDVLAGIATAGGILPALHDGPYLRRPLALEWLELISLAQQLVPSGGLDAVAARAREELGAYDDGLDRELGGWFSGPPLPRRPAPDTVTVFPWAGYGVVRAAGVHALLDFGPHGGSHGHRDKLSLYLYGDTTPWQPDPGQVPYAHAEFRDLYASTEAHPAFRVDGAEQGECAGALLASDARSVTAEVTTAYDGVRAVRRVVAGDCYLVDLLSVMGGEARRITGQLRPGTALDVQQQATGPLRTTWYGDETLHGWHTHTPGAEVRPFSRPGPGPADDPQRTRTWVDLTAQAERITFASVYQAASAGPAVTGVRFDGEELTVELADGSAARFGTGV
;
A
#
# COMPACT_ATOMS: atom_id res chain seq x y z
N MET A 1 -19.72 -8.31 32.31
CA MET A 1 -19.98 -9.62 31.65
C MET A 1 -19.09 -9.63 30.41
N ALA A 2 -18.18 -10.61 30.27
CA ALA A 2 -17.47 -10.79 29.02
C ALA A 2 -18.51 -11.01 27.92
N ALA A 3 -18.41 -10.27 26.80
CA ALA A 3 -19.29 -10.48 25.65
C ALA A 3 -19.13 -11.94 25.20
N LEU A 4 -20.25 -12.61 24.96
CA LEU A 4 -20.25 -13.98 24.41
C LEU A 4 -19.56 -13.93 23.05
N ARG A 5 -18.41 -14.57 22.92
CA ARG A 5 -17.70 -14.75 21.63
C ARG A 5 -18.49 -15.75 20.78
N ARG A 6 -18.74 -15.41 19.52
CA ARG A 6 -19.54 -16.23 18.61
C ARG A 6 -19.04 -16.13 17.18
N ILE A 7 -18.86 -17.27 16.53
CA ILE A 7 -18.59 -17.32 15.09
C ILE A 7 -19.86 -16.89 14.33
N PRO A 8 -19.76 -15.94 13.36
CA PRO A 8 -20.92 -15.58 12.53
C PRO A 8 -21.45 -16.80 11.76
N ARG A 9 -22.77 -16.84 11.57
CA ARG A 9 -23.45 -17.92 10.84
C ARG A 9 -24.01 -17.47 9.49
N GLU A 10 -23.68 -16.27 9.08
CA GLU A 10 -24.08 -15.65 7.82
C GLU A 10 -22.91 -15.66 6.83
N ARG A 11 -23.22 -15.67 5.53
CA ARG A 11 -22.24 -15.44 4.47
C ARG A 11 -21.78 -13.98 4.49
N GLY A 12 -20.47 -13.76 4.32
CA GLY A 12 -19.91 -12.45 4.17
C GLY A 12 -20.22 -11.83 2.80
N GLY A 13 -20.37 -10.50 2.79
CA GLY A 13 -20.53 -9.70 1.58
C GLY A 13 -19.19 -9.31 0.96
N TRP A 14 -19.16 -8.11 0.37
CA TRP A 14 -17.94 -7.50 -0.17
C TRP A 14 -17.34 -6.55 0.87
N TRP A 15 -16.17 -6.83 1.40
CA TRP A 15 -15.61 -6.10 2.52
C TRP A 15 -15.35 -4.61 2.25
N HIS A 16 -15.09 -4.21 0.98
CA HIS A 16 -14.96 -2.80 0.60
C HIS A 16 -16.24 -1.98 0.76
N ALA A 17 -17.38 -2.63 1.00
CA ALA A 17 -18.62 -1.95 1.35
C ALA A 17 -18.65 -1.49 2.82
N TYR A 18 -17.61 -1.79 3.64
CA TYR A 18 -17.53 -1.32 5.02
C TYR A 18 -17.03 0.12 5.09
N VAL A 19 -17.80 1.03 4.56
CA VAL A 19 -17.48 2.44 4.41
C VAL A 19 -18.69 3.31 4.71
N CYS A 20 -18.47 4.50 5.30
CA CYS A 20 -19.51 5.50 5.47
C CYS A 20 -19.88 6.12 4.12
N PRO A 21 -21.11 5.97 3.62
CA PRO A 21 -21.49 6.52 2.31
C PRO A 21 -21.49 8.04 2.25
N ALA A 22 -21.57 8.72 3.40
CA ALA A 22 -21.55 10.18 3.48
C ALA A 22 -20.12 10.76 3.57
N HIS A 23 -19.15 9.98 4.10
CA HIS A 23 -17.84 10.53 4.43
C HIS A 23 -16.66 9.81 3.75
N GLY A 24 -16.86 8.63 3.15
CA GLY A 24 -15.82 7.86 2.47
C GLY A 24 -14.78 7.22 3.42
N VAL A 25 -14.99 7.31 4.74
CA VAL A 25 -14.09 6.70 5.74
C VAL A 25 -14.55 5.29 6.11
N GLU A 26 -13.61 4.41 6.42
CA GLU A 26 -13.91 3.09 6.96
C GLU A 26 -14.65 3.21 8.31
N LEU A 27 -15.62 2.33 8.53
CA LEU A 27 -16.43 2.33 9.76
C LEU A 27 -15.68 1.66 10.91
N ASP A 28 -16.00 2.03 12.15
CA ASP A 28 -15.44 1.38 13.34
C ASP A 28 -15.85 -0.10 13.38
N HIS A 29 -14.88 -0.97 13.56
CA HIS A 29 -15.09 -2.42 13.54
C HIS A 29 -15.85 -2.93 14.77
N GLY A 30 -15.78 -2.25 15.91
CA GLY A 30 -16.33 -2.73 17.17
C GLY A 30 -15.70 -4.04 17.62
N ASP A 31 -16.47 -4.87 18.33
CA ASP A 31 -16.03 -6.21 18.75
C ASP A 31 -16.37 -7.25 17.67
N LEU A 32 -15.41 -7.51 16.78
CA LEU A 32 -15.57 -8.48 15.70
C LEU A 32 -15.74 -9.93 16.19
N LEU A 33 -15.23 -10.27 17.38
CA LEU A 33 -15.34 -11.61 17.93
C LEU A 33 -16.69 -11.86 18.62
N ALA A 34 -17.50 -10.82 18.86
CA ALA A 34 -18.87 -10.98 19.30
C ALA A 34 -19.76 -11.70 18.25
N GLY A 35 -19.37 -11.65 16.97
CA GLY A 35 -20.07 -12.31 15.86
C GLY A 35 -21.49 -11.79 15.60
N VAL A 36 -21.79 -10.61 16.13
CA VAL A 36 -23.10 -9.93 15.99
C VAL A 36 -22.84 -8.49 15.59
N PHE A 37 -23.46 -8.06 14.50
CA PHE A 37 -23.36 -6.69 14.02
C PHE A 37 -23.85 -5.71 15.10
N PRO A 38 -23.18 -4.55 15.30
CA PRO A 38 -23.54 -3.60 16.35
C PRO A 38 -24.97 -3.09 16.26
N ASP A 39 -25.68 -3.08 17.40
CA ASP A 39 -27.03 -2.53 17.49
C ASP A 39 -27.04 -1.04 17.10
N GLY A 40 -27.96 -0.68 16.22
CA GLY A 40 -28.10 0.68 15.69
C GLY A 40 -27.04 1.08 14.68
N GLY A 41 -26.27 0.12 14.14
CA GLY A 41 -25.35 0.32 13.03
C GLY A 41 -23.89 0.57 13.42
N ALA A 42 -23.00 0.38 12.45
CA ALA A 42 -21.57 0.66 12.59
C ALA A 42 -21.29 2.17 12.68
N ARG A 43 -20.34 2.57 13.52
CA ARG A 43 -20.01 3.98 13.74
C ARG A 43 -19.06 4.51 12.69
N CYS A 44 -19.29 5.75 12.26
CA CYS A 44 -18.36 6.55 11.49
C CYS A 44 -17.61 7.52 12.43
N ALA A 45 -16.36 7.83 12.15
CA ALA A 45 -15.58 8.82 12.89
C ALA A 45 -16.24 10.20 12.95
N HIS A 46 -17.06 10.55 11.95
CA HIS A 46 -17.83 11.80 11.87
C HIS A 46 -19.23 11.72 12.49
N GLY A 47 -19.50 10.72 13.34
CA GLY A 47 -20.73 10.62 14.14
C GLY A 47 -21.91 9.90 13.47
N CYS A 48 -21.82 9.49 12.21
CA CYS A 48 -22.85 8.67 11.55
C CYS A 48 -22.94 7.29 12.16
N ARG A 49 -24.15 6.68 12.06
CA ARG A 49 -24.37 5.26 12.22
C ARG A 49 -24.90 4.70 10.91
N VAL A 50 -24.26 3.67 10.40
CA VAL A 50 -24.59 3.08 9.10
C VAL A 50 -25.08 1.66 9.30
N ASP A 51 -26.30 1.42 8.85
CA ASP A 51 -26.98 0.13 8.94
C ASP A 51 -27.63 -0.19 7.59
N SER A 52 -26.88 -0.87 6.73
CA SER A 52 -27.37 -1.35 5.44
C SER A 52 -26.98 -2.82 5.25
N ALA A 53 -27.67 -3.51 4.35
CA ALA A 53 -27.36 -4.91 4.02
C ALA A 53 -25.89 -5.07 3.53
N ALA A 54 -25.38 -4.11 2.73
CA ALA A 54 -24.02 -4.12 2.24
C ALA A 54 -23.00 -3.97 3.38
N VAL A 55 -23.21 -3.01 4.29
CA VAL A 55 -22.35 -2.78 5.45
C VAL A 55 -22.40 -3.97 6.43
N ARG A 56 -23.58 -4.53 6.69
CA ARG A 56 -23.73 -5.74 7.51
C ARG A 56 -22.96 -6.92 6.90
N GLY A 57 -23.12 -7.16 5.59
CA GLY A 57 -22.39 -8.22 4.87
C GLY A 57 -20.88 -8.02 4.92
N ALA A 58 -20.41 -6.79 4.76
CA ALA A 58 -18.99 -6.45 4.86
C ALA A 58 -18.44 -6.64 6.28
N TRP A 59 -19.20 -6.25 7.32
CA TRP A 59 -18.82 -6.51 8.71
C TRP A 59 -18.70 -8.00 9.03
N VAL A 60 -19.60 -8.83 8.49
CA VAL A 60 -19.52 -10.29 8.62
C VAL A 60 -18.20 -10.82 8.06
N VAL A 61 -17.72 -10.29 6.93
CA VAL A 61 -16.37 -10.63 6.40
C VAL A 61 -15.29 -10.34 7.44
N LEU A 62 -15.29 -9.11 7.99
CA LEU A 62 -14.29 -8.69 8.97
C LEU A 62 -14.33 -9.55 10.24
N SER A 63 -15.54 -9.91 10.69
CA SER A 63 -15.72 -10.81 11.84
C SER A 63 -15.15 -12.22 11.56
N HIS A 64 -15.45 -12.83 10.41
CA HIS A 64 -14.87 -14.11 10.03
C HIS A 64 -13.34 -14.05 9.93
N GLN A 65 -12.79 -13.00 9.36
CA GLN A 65 -11.33 -12.80 9.27
C GLN A 65 -10.70 -12.67 10.66
N ALA A 66 -11.33 -11.92 11.56
CA ALA A 66 -10.88 -11.78 12.95
C ALA A 66 -10.92 -13.13 13.69
N TRP A 67 -12.00 -13.91 13.52
CA TRP A 67 -12.11 -15.24 14.09
C TRP A 67 -11.04 -16.20 13.58
N ALA A 68 -10.77 -16.25 12.28
CA ALA A 68 -9.72 -17.10 11.73
C ALA A 68 -8.34 -16.75 12.31
N ARG A 69 -8.03 -15.45 12.43
CA ARG A 69 -6.81 -14.99 13.12
C ARG A 69 -6.79 -15.37 14.60
N HIS A 70 -7.92 -15.22 15.29
CA HIS A 70 -8.03 -15.61 16.70
C HIS A 70 -7.74 -17.11 16.92
N LEU A 71 -8.27 -17.98 16.06
CA LEU A 71 -7.98 -19.42 16.14
C LEU A 71 -6.49 -19.74 15.91
N ARG A 72 -5.82 -19.01 15.01
CA ARG A 72 -4.35 -19.08 14.87
C ARG A 72 -3.62 -18.70 16.15
N VAL A 73 -4.06 -17.62 16.79
CA VAL A 73 -3.47 -17.15 18.06
C VAL A 73 -3.65 -18.18 19.16
N LEU A 74 -4.86 -18.72 19.32
CA LEU A 74 -5.15 -19.78 20.30
C LEU A 74 -4.25 -21.01 20.08
N ALA A 75 -4.14 -21.47 18.83
CA ALA A 75 -3.27 -22.58 18.47
C ALA A 75 -1.80 -22.29 18.83
N HIS A 76 -1.29 -21.09 18.49
CA HIS A 76 0.07 -20.69 18.77
C HIS A 76 0.36 -20.57 20.28
N ARG A 77 -0.61 -20.17 21.08
CA ARG A 77 -0.51 -20.08 22.54
C ARG A 77 -0.64 -21.42 23.26
N GLY A 78 -0.97 -22.48 22.54
CA GLY A 78 -1.22 -23.79 23.12
C GLY A 78 -2.60 -23.92 23.79
N GLU A 79 -3.53 -23.00 23.53
CA GLU A 79 -4.92 -23.07 23.96
C GLU A 79 -5.72 -24.05 23.08
N ARG A 80 -5.24 -25.31 23.06
CA ARG A 80 -5.60 -26.35 22.08
C ARG A 80 -7.08 -26.68 22.10
N ALA A 81 -7.68 -26.85 23.27
CA ALA A 81 -9.09 -27.23 23.38
C ALA A 81 -10.03 -26.20 22.79
N GLU A 82 -9.79 -24.90 23.04
CA GLU A 82 -10.59 -23.80 22.50
C GLU A 82 -10.38 -23.66 20.99
N ALA A 83 -9.12 -23.76 20.51
CA ALA A 83 -8.80 -23.71 19.09
C ALA A 83 -9.47 -24.85 18.30
N VAL A 84 -9.40 -26.10 18.81
CA VAL A 84 -10.05 -27.27 18.18
C VAL A 84 -11.57 -27.13 18.15
N ALA A 85 -12.17 -26.71 19.27
CA ALA A 85 -13.61 -26.49 19.34
C ALA A 85 -14.10 -25.42 18.33
N GLY A 86 -13.34 -24.30 18.24
CA GLY A 86 -13.66 -23.23 17.28
C GLY A 86 -13.48 -23.68 15.81
N LEU A 87 -12.44 -24.46 15.50
CA LEU A 87 -12.25 -25.01 14.16
C LEU A 87 -13.35 -26.01 13.78
N ALA A 88 -13.77 -26.87 14.73
CA ALA A 88 -14.88 -27.81 14.50
C ALA A 88 -16.21 -27.07 14.31
N GLU A 89 -16.48 -26.00 15.08
CA GLU A 89 -17.64 -25.15 14.86
C GLU A 89 -17.59 -24.51 13.46
N TYR A 90 -16.41 -24.02 13.02
CA TYR A 90 -16.25 -23.46 11.68
C TYR A 90 -16.50 -24.48 10.58
N ALA A 91 -16.06 -25.73 10.73
CA ALA A 91 -16.37 -26.79 9.77
C ALA A 91 -17.89 -26.95 9.59
N GLY A 92 -18.66 -26.92 10.69
CA GLY A 92 -20.12 -26.96 10.67
C GLY A 92 -20.75 -25.71 10.01
N VAL A 93 -20.27 -24.54 10.34
CA VAL A 93 -20.74 -23.26 9.74
C VAL A 93 -20.47 -23.25 8.25
N TYR A 94 -19.27 -23.56 7.83
CA TYR A 94 -18.89 -23.59 6.42
C TYR A 94 -19.73 -24.59 5.63
N ALA A 95 -19.90 -25.81 6.12
CA ALA A 95 -20.72 -26.84 5.48
C ALA A 95 -22.20 -26.41 5.32
N SER A 96 -22.72 -25.60 6.25
CA SER A 96 -24.10 -25.09 6.19
C SER A 96 -24.29 -23.93 5.21
N LEU A 97 -23.22 -23.12 4.94
CA LEU A 97 -23.28 -21.91 4.13
C LEU A 97 -22.75 -22.10 2.70
N ALA A 98 -21.72 -22.95 2.53
CA ALA A 98 -21.03 -23.12 1.27
C ALA A 98 -21.75 -24.11 0.31
N THR A 99 -23.05 -23.97 0.17
CA THR A 99 -23.87 -24.88 -0.67
C THR A 99 -23.81 -24.56 -2.16
N GLU A 100 -23.47 -23.31 -2.52
CA GLU A 100 -23.32 -22.87 -3.90
C GLU A 100 -21.85 -22.86 -4.31
N ARG A 101 -21.58 -23.50 -5.44
CA ARG A 101 -20.24 -23.47 -6.05
C ARG A 101 -19.97 -22.14 -6.74
N HIS A 102 -18.70 -21.93 -7.09
CA HIS A 102 -18.25 -20.74 -7.79
C HIS A 102 -19.08 -20.40 -9.01
N GLY A 103 -19.44 -19.15 -9.10
CA GLY A 103 -19.86 -18.49 -10.32
C GLY A 103 -19.20 -17.13 -10.36
N GLU A 104 -19.21 -16.47 -11.49
CA GLU A 104 -18.76 -15.08 -11.57
C GLU A 104 -19.70 -14.20 -10.75
N ALA A 105 -19.17 -13.50 -9.78
CA ALA A 105 -19.95 -12.55 -8.99
C ALA A 105 -20.19 -11.26 -9.78
N GLN A 106 -19.15 -10.80 -10.45
CA GLN A 106 -19.10 -9.74 -11.45
C GLN A 106 -18.04 -10.18 -12.47
N GLY A 107 -18.05 -9.66 -13.68
CA GLY A 107 -17.25 -10.18 -14.80
C GLY A 107 -15.75 -10.41 -14.55
N TRP A 108 -15.18 -9.75 -13.54
CA TRP A 108 -13.77 -9.85 -13.16
C TRP A 108 -13.53 -10.59 -11.82
N MET A 109 -14.56 -10.73 -10.97
CA MET A 109 -14.47 -11.41 -9.69
C MET A 109 -14.91 -12.87 -9.80
N LEU A 110 -14.20 -13.76 -9.09
CA LEU A 110 -14.68 -15.12 -8.83
C LEU A 110 -15.48 -15.12 -7.53
N ARG A 111 -16.67 -15.72 -7.56
CA ARG A 111 -17.52 -15.82 -6.37
C ARG A 111 -16.91 -16.80 -5.36
N GLY A 112 -16.80 -16.37 -4.11
CA GLY A 112 -16.41 -17.21 -3.00
C GLY A 112 -17.56 -18.11 -2.53
N ARG A 113 -17.23 -19.05 -1.66
CA ARG A 113 -18.21 -19.94 -1.00
C ARG A 113 -18.73 -19.33 0.30
N LEU A 114 -17.86 -18.80 1.12
CA LEU A 114 -18.19 -18.15 2.39
C LEU A 114 -18.38 -16.63 2.22
N PHE A 115 -17.63 -16.02 1.30
CA PHE A 115 -17.65 -14.59 1.04
C PHE A 115 -18.11 -14.26 -0.38
N HIS A 116 -18.22 -12.96 -0.66
CA HIS A 116 -18.61 -12.47 -1.99
C HIS A 116 -17.63 -12.88 -3.08
N GLN A 117 -16.33 -12.96 -2.75
CA GLN A 117 -15.26 -13.26 -3.71
C GLN A 117 -14.27 -14.30 -3.19
N ALA A 118 -13.74 -15.12 -4.10
CA ALA A 118 -12.81 -16.20 -3.80
C ALA A 118 -11.49 -15.73 -3.17
N LEU A 119 -11.05 -14.49 -3.47
CA LEU A 119 -9.87 -13.89 -2.84
C LEU A 119 -10.04 -13.78 -1.31
N THR A 120 -11.22 -13.34 -0.87
CA THR A 120 -11.53 -13.21 0.56
C THR A 120 -11.60 -14.57 1.25
N ASP A 121 -12.17 -15.58 0.56
CA ASP A 121 -12.14 -16.97 1.02
C ASP A 121 -10.69 -17.47 1.17
N ALA A 122 -9.82 -17.16 0.21
CA ALA A 122 -8.42 -17.58 0.24
C ALA A 122 -7.65 -16.98 1.44
N ILE A 123 -7.82 -15.68 1.71
CA ILE A 123 -7.18 -15.01 2.86
C ILE A 123 -7.63 -15.64 4.17
N TRP A 124 -8.92 -15.95 4.30
CA TRP A 124 -9.49 -16.62 5.46
C TRP A 124 -8.96 -18.06 5.60
N ALA A 125 -8.94 -18.82 4.52
CA ALA A 125 -8.48 -20.21 4.48
C ALA A 125 -7.02 -20.37 4.92
N VAL A 126 -6.14 -19.43 4.56
CA VAL A 126 -4.74 -19.41 5.00
C VAL A 126 -4.66 -19.40 6.53
N ASN A 127 -5.45 -18.57 7.22
CA ASN A 127 -5.46 -18.50 8.68
C ASN A 127 -5.97 -19.81 9.32
N ILE A 128 -7.02 -20.41 8.76
CA ILE A 128 -7.54 -21.72 9.21
C ILE A 128 -6.49 -22.81 9.03
N GLY A 129 -5.85 -22.89 7.86
CA GLY A 129 -4.80 -23.86 7.58
C GLY A 129 -3.63 -23.74 8.56
N HIS A 130 -3.16 -22.53 8.82
CA HIS A 130 -2.06 -22.29 9.78
C HIS A 130 -2.42 -22.62 11.23
N ALA A 131 -3.67 -22.42 11.65
CA ALA A 131 -4.12 -22.86 12.97
C ALA A 131 -4.00 -24.39 13.10
N VAL A 132 -4.48 -25.13 12.09
CA VAL A 132 -4.41 -26.61 12.09
C VAL A 132 -2.98 -27.11 12.00
N ILE A 133 -2.13 -26.54 11.14
CA ILE A 133 -0.70 -26.91 11.04
C ILE A 133 -0.01 -26.74 12.41
N THR A 134 -0.27 -25.66 13.12
CA THR A 134 0.30 -25.41 14.46
C THR A 134 -0.16 -26.47 15.46
N LEU A 135 -1.47 -26.74 15.52
CA LEU A 135 -2.04 -27.74 16.41
C LEU A 135 -1.49 -29.16 16.14
N ALA A 136 -1.43 -29.56 14.85
CA ALA A 136 -0.91 -30.86 14.47
C ALA A 136 0.58 -31.04 14.84
N ARG A 137 1.41 -30.01 14.57
CA ARG A 137 2.82 -29.98 14.96
C ARG A 137 3.00 -30.15 16.48
N ASP A 138 2.11 -29.57 17.26
CA ASP A 138 2.15 -29.62 18.71
C ASP A 138 1.52 -30.92 19.30
N GLY A 139 1.20 -31.90 18.45
CA GLY A 139 0.72 -33.23 18.85
C GLY A 139 -0.77 -33.26 19.23
N THR A 140 -1.61 -32.39 18.69
CA THR A 140 -3.06 -32.43 18.89
C THR A 140 -3.68 -33.55 18.07
N GLU A 141 -4.33 -34.53 18.70
CA GLU A 141 -4.84 -35.74 18.07
C GLU A 141 -6.27 -35.60 17.46
N ASP A 142 -7.11 -34.67 17.96
CA ASP A 142 -8.52 -34.57 17.61
C ASP A 142 -8.79 -33.49 16.52
N LEU A 143 -8.21 -33.70 15.34
CA LEU A 143 -8.39 -32.79 14.18
C LEU A 143 -9.28 -33.38 13.08
N ALA A 144 -9.83 -34.61 13.29
CA ALA A 144 -10.62 -35.31 12.28
C ALA A 144 -11.87 -34.52 11.84
N ALA A 145 -12.52 -33.81 12.76
CA ALA A 145 -13.72 -33.01 12.48
C ALA A 145 -13.45 -31.84 11.51
N VAL A 146 -12.19 -31.40 11.37
CA VAL A 146 -11.80 -30.28 10.49
C VAL A 146 -11.40 -30.73 9.08
N LEU A 147 -11.10 -32.00 8.89
CA LEU A 147 -10.63 -32.53 7.60
C LEU A 147 -11.57 -32.24 6.42
N PRO A 148 -12.91 -32.41 6.51
CA PRO A 148 -13.79 -32.07 5.41
C PRO A 148 -13.72 -30.60 5.00
N LEU A 149 -13.55 -29.69 5.96
CA LEU A 149 -13.35 -28.27 5.66
C LEU A 149 -12.06 -28.03 4.89
N LEU A 150 -10.94 -28.62 5.30
CA LEU A 150 -9.64 -28.42 4.66
C LEU A 150 -9.65 -28.96 3.22
N ASP A 151 -10.24 -30.13 2.97
CA ASP A 151 -10.36 -30.71 1.63
C ASP A 151 -11.23 -29.81 0.71
N GLU A 152 -12.32 -29.25 1.24
CA GLU A 152 -13.16 -28.31 0.50
C GLU A 152 -12.45 -26.98 0.20
N LEU A 153 -11.62 -26.48 1.13
CA LEU A 153 -10.86 -25.25 0.92
C LEU A 153 -9.78 -25.43 -0.15
N GLU A 154 -9.08 -26.56 -0.14
CA GLU A 154 -8.12 -26.91 -1.18
C GLU A 154 -8.79 -27.01 -2.55
N GLN A 155 -9.91 -27.73 -2.65
CA GLN A 155 -10.67 -27.86 -3.89
C GLN A 155 -11.18 -26.52 -4.40
N ALA A 156 -11.69 -25.64 -3.51
CA ALA A 156 -12.16 -24.31 -3.87
C ALA A 156 -11.03 -23.44 -4.45
N ALA A 157 -9.84 -23.49 -3.82
CA ALA A 157 -8.66 -22.77 -4.31
C ALA A 157 -8.22 -23.27 -5.69
N LEU A 158 -8.25 -24.60 -5.91
CA LEU A 158 -7.89 -25.22 -7.18
C LEU A 158 -8.83 -24.80 -8.31
N GLU A 159 -10.14 -24.86 -8.07
CA GLU A 159 -11.17 -24.47 -9.04
C GLU A 159 -11.03 -22.97 -9.42
N ALA A 160 -10.91 -22.09 -8.41
CA ALA A 160 -10.77 -20.65 -8.62
C ALA A 160 -9.47 -20.30 -9.38
N ARG A 161 -8.33 -20.91 -8.99
CA ARG A 161 -7.06 -20.73 -9.69
C ARG A 161 -7.14 -21.19 -11.14
N GLY A 162 -7.77 -22.34 -11.40
CA GLY A 162 -7.97 -22.86 -12.76
C GLY A 162 -8.75 -21.90 -13.65
N VAL A 163 -9.76 -21.20 -13.14
CA VAL A 163 -10.48 -20.17 -13.89
C VAL A 163 -9.58 -18.97 -14.22
N LEU A 164 -8.80 -18.46 -13.26
CA LEU A 164 -7.91 -17.31 -13.49
C LEU A 164 -6.79 -17.63 -14.48
N THR A 165 -6.12 -18.76 -14.30
CA THR A 165 -5.02 -19.17 -15.17
C THR A 165 -5.51 -19.50 -16.57
N GLY A 166 -6.71 -20.08 -16.72
CA GLY A 166 -7.39 -20.25 -18.00
C GLY A 166 -7.70 -18.96 -18.74
N ARG A 167 -7.72 -17.82 -18.02
CA ARG A 167 -7.85 -16.46 -18.58
C ARG A 167 -6.50 -15.75 -18.77
N GLY A 168 -5.38 -16.43 -18.54
CA GLY A 168 -4.03 -15.82 -18.62
C GLY A 168 -3.68 -14.91 -17.44
N GLN A 169 -4.41 -14.97 -16.32
CA GLN A 169 -4.22 -14.10 -15.15
C GLN A 169 -3.28 -14.72 -14.10
N LEU A 170 -2.17 -15.29 -14.54
CA LEU A 170 -1.17 -15.87 -13.63
C LEU A 170 -0.54 -14.81 -12.71
N ALA A 171 -0.29 -13.60 -13.21
CA ALA A 171 0.31 -12.50 -12.44
C ALA A 171 -0.65 -11.83 -11.43
N SER A 172 -1.94 -12.13 -11.46
CA SER A 172 -2.94 -11.52 -10.57
C SER A 172 -2.65 -11.80 -9.09
N ASN A 173 -2.82 -10.79 -8.23
CA ASN A 173 -2.74 -10.95 -6.79
C ASN A 173 -3.68 -12.05 -6.25
N TYR A 174 -4.82 -12.31 -6.92
CA TYR A 174 -5.72 -13.44 -6.63
C TYR A 174 -5.00 -14.78 -6.75
N THR A 175 -4.17 -14.97 -7.80
CA THR A 175 -3.43 -16.21 -8.01
C THR A 175 -2.43 -16.47 -6.89
N ALA A 176 -1.77 -15.43 -6.38
CA ALA A 176 -0.89 -15.54 -5.21
C ALA A 176 -1.63 -16.07 -3.98
N TRP A 177 -2.78 -15.46 -3.65
CA TRP A 177 -3.57 -15.86 -2.48
C TRP A 177 -4.25 -17.23 -2.65
N LEU A 178 -4.69 -17.60 -3.84
CA LEU A 178 -5.24 -18.93 -4.11
C LEU A 178 -4.16 -20.01 -3.97
N ASN A 179 -2.93 -19.75 -4.41
CA ASN A 179 -1.80 -20.64 -4.16
C ASN A 179 -1.49 -20.75 -2.66
N ALA A 180 -1.52 -19.63 -1.93
CA ALA A 180 -1.31 -19.66 -0.49
C ALA A 180 -2.41 -20.43 0.26
N ALA A 181 -3.67 -20.26 -0.15
CA ALA A 181 -4.80 -20.97 0.45
C ALA A 181 -4.73 -22.48 0.19
N GLY A 182 -4.48 -22.88 -1.05
CA GLY A 182 -4.35 -24.29 -1.41
C GLY A 182 -3.16 -24.95 -0.72
N ALA A 183 -1.98 -24.31 -0.70
CA ALA A 183 -0.81 -24.79 0.02
C ALA A 183 -1.07 -24.95 1.52
N SER A 184 -1.74 -23.96 2.14
CA SER A 184 -2.05 -23.99 3.57
C SER A 184 -3.09 -25.06 3.91
N ALA A 185 -4.16 -25.19 3.12
CA ALA A 185 -5.22 -26.17 3.34
C ALA A 185 -4.73 -27.61 3.13
N SER A 186 -4.04 -27.89 2.02
CA SER A 186 -3.52 -29.25 1.74
C SER A 186 -2.46 -29.67 2.75
N ARG A 187 -1.56 -28.75 3.15
CA ARG A 187 -0.57 -29.02 4.19
C ARG A 187 -1.22 -29.28 5.55
N ALA A 188 -2.23 -28.50 5.91
CA ALA A 188 -3.01 -28.70 7.13
C ALA A 188 -3.73 -30.04 7.13
N ALA A 189 -4.34 -30.45 6.01
CA ALA A 189 -4.99 -31.75 5.86
C ALA A 189 -4.01 -32.91 5.97
N SER A 190 -2.82 -32.82 5.35
CA SER A 190 -1.76 -33.81 5.49
C SER A 190 -1.28 -33.92 6.94
N ALA A 191 -0.99 -32.77 7.59
CA ALA A 191 -0.56 -32.74 9.00
C ALA A 191 -1.62 -33.34 9.94
N ALA A 192 -2.90 -33.00 9.75
CA ALA A 192 -4.00 -33.54 10.56
C ALA A 192 -4.22 -35.07 10.35
N ARG A 193 -3.80 -35.60 9.20
CA ARG A 193 -3.81 -37.05 8.92
C ARG A 193 -2.52 -37.76 9.36
N GLY A 194 -1.53 -37.04 9.88
CA GLY A 194 -0.21 -37.59 10.19
C GLY A 194 0.59 -38.03 8.97
N LEU A 195 0.35 -37.41 7.82
CA LEU A 195 0.98 -37.72 6.55
C LEU A 195 2.03 -36.66 6.18
N GLU A 196 3.04 -37.09 5.40
CA GLU A 196 3.95 -36.14 4.74
C GLU A 196 3.19 -35.34 3.67
N TRP A 197 3.52 -34.03 3.57
CA TRP A 197 2.87 -33.16 2.57
C TRP A 197 3.51 -33.31 1.19
N ASP A 198 2.72 -33.68 0.20
CA ASP A 198 3.12 -33.86 -1.20
C ASP A 198 2.57 -32.78 -2.15
N GLY A 199 1.76 -31.85 -1.60
CA GLY A 199 1.12 -30.75 -2.38
C GLY A 199 2.08 -29.69 -2.92
N GLY A 200 3.39 -29.75 -2.61
CA GLY A 200 4.38 -28.77 -3.06
C GLY A 200 4.47 -28.67 -4.59
N LYS A 201 4.38 -29.78 -5.29
CA LYS A 201 4.40 -29.82 -6.77
C LYS A 201 3.24 -29.06 -7.39
N GLN A 202 2.06 -29.08 -6.75
CA GLN A 202 0.86 -28.43 -7.28
C GLN A 202 0.80 -26.94 -6.92
N TRP A 203 1.13 -26.60 -5.67
CA TRP A 203 0.87 -25.27 -5.13
C TRP A 203 2.08 -24.34 -5.19
N LEU A 204 3.30 -24.90 -5.16
CA LEU A 204 4.53 -24.12 -5.20
C LEU A 204 5.24 -24.20 -6.55
N GLU A 205 5.53 -25.41 -7.06
CA GLU A 205 6.44 -25.66 -8.18
C GLU A 205 5.77 -25.71 -9.55
N GLY A 206 4.48 -26.05 -9.62
CA GLY A 206 3.75 -26.26 -10.88
C GLY A 206 3.68 -25.02 -11.76
N GLU A 207 3.28 -25.23 -13.02
CA GLU A 207 3.13 -24.17 -14.04
C GLU A 207 2.28 -22.98 -13.58
N HIS A 208 1.29 -23.22 -12.72
CA HIS A 208 0.41 -22.23 -12.15
C HIS A 208 0.64 -22.05 -10.63
N GLY A 209 1.74 -22.61 -10.12
CA GLY A 209 2.12 -22.53 -8.71
C GLY A 209 2.70 -21.15 -8.33
N LEU A 210 2.99 -21.01 -7.03
CA LEU A 210 3.50 -19.77 -6.47
C LEU A 210 4.81 -19.31 -7.13
N TYR A 211 5.74 -20.25 -7.42
CA TYR A 211 7.04 -19.87 -8.01
C TYR A 211 6.88 -19.33 -9.43
N ALA A 212 5.98 -19.92 -10.22
CA ALA A 212 5.66 -19.42 -11.55
C ALA A 212 5.00 -18.03 -11.48
N HIS A 213 4.06 -17.85 -10.53
CA HIS A 213 3.44 -16.54 -10.28
C HIS A 213 4.49 -15.48 -9.95
N LEU A 214 5.38 -15.71 -8.97
CA LEU A 214 6.39 -14.74 -8.55
C LEU A 214 7.32 -14.33 -9.70
N ARG A 215 7.72 -15.27 -10.57
CA ARG A 215 8.58 -15.00 -11.73
C ARG A 215 7.93 -14.11 -12.79
N VAL A 216 6.60 -14.06 -12.87
CA VAL A 216 5.89 -13.23 -13.86
C VAL A 216 5.29 -11.97 -13.26
N ALA A 217 5.01 -11.97 -11.95
CA ALA A 217 4.39 -10.83 -11.28
C ALA A 217 5.39 -9.83 -10.70
N VAL A 218 6.65 -10.24 -10.52
CA VAL A 218 7.69 -9.39 -9.90
C VAL A 218 8.74 -9.04 -10.94
N ALA A 219 9.00 -7.75 -11.09
CA ALA A 219 9.98 -7.21 -12.03
C ALA A 219 11.42 -7.36 -11.54
N GLU A 220 12.38 -7.06 -12.43
CA GLU A 220 13.82 -7.18 -12.16
C GLU A 220 14.30 -6.26 -11.01
N ASP A 221 13.61 -5.14 -10.77
CA ASP A 221 13.90 -4.22 -9.66
C ASP A 221 13.19 -4.60 -8.36
N GLY A 222 12.53 -5.74 -8.32
CA GLY A 222 11.87 -6.30 -7.14
C GLY A 222 10.43 -5.84 -6.94
N TRP A 223 9.90 -4.92 -7.74
CA TRP A 223 8.51 -4.47 -7.62
C TRP A 223 7.52 -5.48 -8.18
N GLU A 224 6.39 -5.62 -7.52
CA GLU A 224 5.20 -6.28 -8.05
C GLU A 224 4.57 -5.39 -9.14
N TRP A 225 4.06 -5.97 -10.21
CA TRP A 225 3.70 -5.30 -11.46
C TRP A 225 2.60 -4.22 -11.34
N GLU A 226 1.76 -4.24 -10.31
CA GLU A 226 0.72 -3.23 -10.10
C GLU A 226 1.28 -1.90 -9.60
N GLY A 227 2.54 -1.85 -9.13
CA GLY A 227 3.23 -0.63 -8.70
C GLY A 227 2.68 0.01 -7.42
N SER A 228 1.70 -0.60 -6.77
CA SER A 228 1.12 -0.14 -5.51
C SER A 228 1.89 -0.68 -4.31
N THR A 229 2.18 0.16 -3.32
CA THR A 229 2.81 -0.30 -2.07
C THR A 229 1.99 -1.37 -1.36
N TYR A 230 0.67 -1.19 -1.32
CA TYR A 230 -0.21 -2.15 -0.65
C TYR A 230 -0.26 -3.48 -1.38
N TYR A 231 -0.47 -3.48 -2.71
CA TYR A 231 -0.57 -4.72 -3.48
C TYR A 231 0.77 -5.45 -3.58
N HIS A 232 1.89 -4.71 -3.60
CA HIS A 232 3.22 -5.29 -3.45
C HIS A 232 3.36 -6.07 -2.13
N GLY A 233 3.02 -5.44 -0.99
CA GLY A 233 3.00 -6.11 0.31
C GLY A 233 1.99 -7.25 0.40
N PHE A 234 0.85 -7.10 -0.25
CA PHE A 234 -0.23 -8.08 -0.27
C PHE A 234 0.16 -9.38 -0.98
N VAL A 235 0.86 -9.29 -2.11
CA VAL A 235 1.42 -10.45 -2.84
C VAL A 235 2.58 -11.07 -2.06
N LEU A 236 3.51 -10.25 -1.57
CA LEU A 236 4.63 -10.72 -0.75
C LEU A 236 4.14 -11.49 0.49
N ARG A 237 3.13 -10.96 1.19
CA ARG A 237 2.52 -11.62 2.35
C ARG A 237 1.91 -12.97 2.00
N ALA A 238 1.19 -13.08 0.87
CA ALA A 238 0.64 -14.35 0.41
C ALA A 238 1.75 -15.38 0.16
N ALA A 239 2.84 -14.97 -0.51
CA ALA A 239 3.98 -15.83 -0.79
C ALA A 239 4.66 -16.32 0.50
N LEU A 240 4.94 -15.40 1.43
CA LEU A 240 5.57 -15.74 2.71
C LEU A 240 4.70 -16.68 3.56
N LEU A 241 3.38 -16.47 3.57
CA LEU A 241 2.44 -17.36 4.26
C LEU A 241 2.40 -18.75 3.63
N ALA A 242 2.40 -18.86 2.30
CA ALA A 242 2.46 -20.15 1.60
C ALA A 242 3.74 -20.94 1.95
N LEU A 243 4.86 -20.23 2.12
CA LEU A 243 6.18 -20.81 2.37
C LEU A 243 6.49 -21.02 3.86
N ARG A 244 5.70 -20.50 4.79
CA ARG A 244 5.97 -20.48 6.23
C ARG A 244 6.42 -21.81 6.82
N SER A 245 5.87 -22.93 6.34
CA SER A 245 6.20 -24.28 6.84
C SER A 245 7.07 -25.08 5.84
N THR A 246 7.69 -24.40 4.87
CA THR A 246 8.62 -25.01 3.93
C THR A 246 10.04 -24.83 4.48
N ASP A 247 10.86 -25.89 4.38
CA ASP A 247 12.28 -25.79 4.69
C ASP A 247 12.92 -24.74 3.75
N PRO A 248 13.54 -23.67 4.27
CA PRO A 248 14.18 -22.64 3.44
C PRO A 248 15.18 -23.22 2.42
N ALA A 249 15.85 -24.34 2.75
CA ALA A 249 16.80 -25.01 1.85
C ALA A 249 16.13 -25.64 0.63
N MET A 250 14.82 -25.86 0.67
CA MET A 250 14.03 -26.44 -0.45
C MET A 250 13.43 -25.36 -1.35
N ILE A 251 13.55 -24.09 -1.00
CA ILE A 251 13.04 -23.00 -1.86
C ILE A 251 14.11 -22.69 -2.91
N PRO A 252 13.72 -22.65 -4.22
CA PRO A 252 14.66 -22.31 -5.29
C PRO A 252 15.35 -20.96 -5.04
N SER A 253 16.65 -20.88 -5.29
CA SER A 253 17.45 -19.69 -5.01
C SER A 253 16.99 -18.44 -5.77
N ASP A 254 16.47 -18.58 -6.97
CA ASP A 254 15.87 -17.49 -7.74
C ASP A 254 14.59 -16.96 -7.08
N VAL A 255 13.76 -17.84 -6.50
CA VAL A 255 12.57 -17.44 -5.75
C VAL A 255 12.96 -16.71 -4.45
N VAL A 256 13.99 -17.20 -3.75
CA VAL A 256 14.54 -16.49 -2.58
C VAL A 256 15.03 -15.09 -2.98
N GLY A 257 15.70 -14.98 -4.14
CA GLY A 257 16.13 -13.69 -4.70
C GLY A 257 14.97 -12.75 -4.99
N VAL A 258 13.87 -13.25 -5.57
CA VAL A 258 12.65 -12.45 -5.81
C VAL A 258 12.05 -11.95 -4.50
N LEU A 259 11.88 -12.81 -3.49
CA LEU A 259 11.33 -12.43 -2.19
C LEU A 259 12.22 -11.41 -1.46
N ALA A 260 13.54 -11.56 -1.56
CA ALA A 260 14.50 -10.61 -1.02
C ALA A 260 14.37 -9.24 -1.72
N GLY A 261 14.31 -9.23 -3.05
CA GLY A 261 14.08 -8.02 -3.86
C GLY A 261 12.79 -7.31 -3.48
N MET A 262 11.68 -8.03 -3.33
CA MET A 262 10.41 -7.46 -2.86
C MET A 262 10.54 -6.84 -1.47
N THR A 263 11.26 -7.48 -0.56
CA THR A 263 11.49 -6.95 0.80
C THR A 263 12.38 -5.70 0.76
N ASP A 264 13.39 -5.70 -0.10
CA ASP A 264 14.30 -4.56 -0.27
C ASP A 264 13.61 -3.34 -0.91
N VAL A 265 12.60 -3.55 -1.76
CA VAL A 265 11.71 -2.48 -2.25
C VAL A 265 11.05 -1.74 -1.12
N LEU A 266 10.38 -2.45 -0.20
CA LEU A 266 9.71 -1.83 0.96
C LEU A 266 10.72 -1.05 1.83
N ALA A 267 11.90 -1.61 2.07
CA ALA A 267 12.97 -0.93 2.80
C ALA A 267 13.51 0.30 2.04
N GLY A 268 13.54 0.23 0.70
CA GLY A 268 14.01 1.31 -0.18
C GLY A 268 13.09 2.51 -0.25
N ILE A 269 11.77 2.31 -0.10
CA ILE A 269 10.79 3.40 -0.13
C ILE A 269 10.41 3.91 1.27
N ALA A 270 10.68 3.16 2.33
CA ALA A 270 10.36 3.57 3.69
C ALA A 270 11.10 4.84 4.12
N THR A 271 10.43 5.71 4.87
CA THR A 271 11.10 6.83 5.55
C THR A 271 11.93 6.34 6.75
N ALA A 272 12.80 7.20 7.28
CA ALA A 272 13.59 6.87 8.47
C ALA A 272 12.70 6.59 9.71
N GLY A 273 11.53 7.21 9.80
CA GLY A 273 10.53 6.96 10.84
C GLY A 273 9.56 5.81 10.54
N GLY A 274 9.79 5.04 9.46
CA GLY A 274 9.03 3.83 9.15
C GLY A 274 7.69 4.05 8.45
N ILE A 275 7.45 5.22 7.84
CA ILE A 275 6.29 5.38 6.95
C ILE A 275 6.58 4.61 5.65
N LEU A 276 5.66 3.75 5.25
CA LEU A 276 5.58 3.23 3.90
C LEU A 276 4.64 4.14 3.09
N PRO A 277 5.14 4.85 2.07
CA PRO A 277 4.29 5.66 1.19
C PRO A 277 3.17 4.83 0.57
N ALA A 278 1.94 5.32 0.63
CA ALA A 278 0.76 4.63 0.09
C ALA A 278 0.64 4.93 -1.42
N LEU A 279 1.60 4.45 -2.22
CA LEU A 279 1.62 4.68 -3.66
C LEU A 279 0.47 3.96 -4.34
N HIS A 280 -0.27 4.67 -5.20
CA HIS A 280 -1.42 4.17 -5.95
C HIS A 280 -2.55 3.64 -5.05
N ASP A 281 -3.34 2.65 -5.53
CA ASP A 281 -4.40 2.04 -4.72
C ASP A 281 -3.81 1.37 -3.47
N GLY A 282 -4.29 1.78 -2.32
CA GLY A 282 -3.97 1.15 -1.05
C GLY A 282 -4.71 1.84 0.08
N PRO A 283 -5.07 1.12 1.13
CA PRO A 283 -5.63 1.76 2.31
C PRO A 283 -4.59 2.67 2.91
N TYR A 284 -4.94 3.92 3.11
CA TYR A 284 -4.04 4.90 3.74
C TYR A 284 -3.84 4.57 5.22
N LEU A 285 -4.93 4.40 5.95
CA LEU A 285 -4.96 3.86 7.30
C LEU A 285 -6.13 2.90 7.40
N ARG A 286 -5.83 1.63 7.55
CA ARG A 286 -6.80 0.58 7.83
C ARG A 286 -6.38 -0.15 9.10
N ARG A 287 -7.32 -0.36 10.01
CA ARG A 287 -7.03 -0.94 11.33
C ARG A 287 -6.18 -2.23 11.30
N PRO A 288 -6.42 -3.20 10.40
CA PRO A 288 -5.59 -4.40 10.31
C PRO A 288 -4.23 -4.19 9.63
N LEU A 289 -3.97 -3.03 9.01
CA LEU A 289 -2.78 -2.82 8.16
C LEU A 289 -1.47 -2.96 8.94
N ALA A 290 -1.39 -2.37 10.13
CA ALA A 290 -0.19 -2.50 10.98
C ALA A 290 0.10 -3.96 11.34
N LEU A 291 -0.95 -4.76 11.59
CA LEU A 291 -0.83 -6.20 11.83
C LEU A 291 -0.33 -6.94 10.59
N GLU A 292 -0.83 -6.59 9.41
CA GLU A 292 -0.42 -7.19 8.14
C GLU A 292 1.07 -6.91 7.85
N TRP A 293 1.54 -5.69 8.12
CA TRP A 293 2.96 -5.33 8.01
C TRP A 293 3.83 -6.10 9.00
N LEU A 294 3.44 -6.21 10.27
CA LEU A 294 4.19 -6.99 11.26
C LEU A 294 4.25 -8.48 10.89
N GLU A 295 3.16 -9.06 10.42
CA GLU A 295 3.13 -10.45 9.93
C GLU A 295 4.11 -10.63 8.78
N LEU A 296 4.02 -9.79 7.76
CA LEU A 296 4.90 -9.81 6.60
C LEU A 296 6.38 -9.72 7.01
N ILE A 297 6.73 -8.71 7.82
CA ILE A 297 8.11 -8.47 8.23
C ILE A 297 8.64 -9.64 9.06
N SER A 298 7.85 -10.18 9.99
CA SER A 298 8.23 -11.32 10.80
C SER A 298 8.49 -12.58 9.97
N LEU A 299 7.65 -12.85 8.97
CA LEU A 299 7.82 -13.97 8.05
C LEU A 299 9.02 -13.77 7.10
N ALA A 300 9.21 -12.57 6.58
CA ALA A 300 10.34 -12.24 5.73
C ALA A 300 11.67 -12.47 6.45
N GLN A 301 11.78 -12.11 7.73
CA GLN A 301 12.98 -12.37 8.53
C GLN A 301 13.37 -13.83 8.64
N GLN A 302 12.38 -14.74 8.63
CA GLN A 302 12.61 -16.17 8.76
C GLN A 302 13.07 -16.81 7.45
N LEU A 303 12.63 -16.28 6.31
CA LEU A 303 12.86 -16.84 4.98
C LEU A 303 13.95 -16.09 4.19
N VAL A 304 13.95 -14.78 4.29
CA VAL A 304 14.84 -13.88 3.53
C VAL A 304 15.33 -12.76 4.47
N PRO A 305 16.29 -13.05 5.37
CA PRO A 305 16.73 -12.05 6.33
C PRO A 305 17.32 -10.85 5.61
N SER A 306 16.49 -9.81 5.44
CA SER A 306 16.86 -8.51 4.87
C SER A 306 16.75 -7.45 5.96
N GLY A 307 17.72 -6.53 6.01
CA GLY A 307 17.67 -5.39 6.93
C GLY A 307 16.80 -4.25 6.39
N GLY A 308 16.47 -3.28 7.24
CA GLY A 308 15.90 -2.00 6.83
C GLY A 308 14.39 -1.83 7.03
N LEU A 309 13.70 -2.83 7.59
CA LEU A 309 12.28 -2.74 7.95
C LEU A 309 12.05 -2.58 9.47
N ASP A 310 13.11 -2.36 10.25
CA ASP A 310 13.05 -2.16 11.70
C ASP A 310 12.20 -0.95 12.10
N ALA A 311 12.32 0.18 11.40
CA ALA A 311 11.51 1.36 11.63
C ALA A 311 10.02 1.12 11.28
N VAL A 312 9.75 0.43 10.17
CA VAL A 312 8.37 0.05 9.77
C VAL A 312 7.74 -0.87 10.82
N ALA A 313 8.47 -1.87 11.31
CA ALA A 313 7.99 -2.75 12.37
C ALA A 313 7.75 -2.01 13.69
N ALA A 314 8.62 -1.08 14.06
CA ALA A 314 8.47 -0.27 15.27
C ALA A 314 7.21 0.59 15.19
N ARG A 315 7.00 1.28 14.07
CA ARG A 315 5.79 2.09 13.81
C ARG A 315 4.52 1.24 13.84
N ALA A 316 4.52 0.09 13.18
CA ALA A 316 3.38 -0.82 13.17
C ALA A 316 3.01 -1.31 14.58
N ARG A 317 4.00 -1.59 15.45
CA ARG A 317 3.75 -1.95 16.86
C ARG A 317 3.16 -0.78 17.65
N GLU A 318 3.62 0.44 17.43
CA GLU A 318 3.07 1.63 18.06
C GLU A 318 1.61 1.86 17.66
N GLU A 319 1.29 1.73 16.38
CA GLU A 319 -0.09 1.83 15.86
C GLU A 319 -1.00 0.74 16.45
N LEU A 320 -0.56 -0.49 16.56
CA LEU A 320 -1.31 -1.57 17.21
C LEU A 320 -1.55 -1.28 18.69
N GLY A 321 -0.55 -0.76 19.39
CA GLY A 321 -0.69 -0.36 20.79
C GLY A 321 -1.75 0.71 21.01
N ALA A 322 -1.93 1.62 20.06
CA ALA A 322 -2.95 2.66 20.10
C ALA A 322 -4.37 2.12 19.91
N TYR A 323 -4.53 1.01 19.21
CA TYR A 323 -5.86 0.43 18.91
C TYR A 323 -6.44 -0.46 20.01
N ASP A 324 -5.66 -0.92 20.92
CA ASP A 324 -6.00 -1.71 22.12
C ASP A 324 -7.29 -2.56 22.06
N ASP A 325 -7.46 -3.37 21.04
CA ASP A 325 -8.56 -4.34 20.95
C ASP A 325 -8.18 -5.72 21.54
N GLY A 326 -7.02 -5.82 22.14
CA GLY A 326 -6.48 -7.02 22.78
C GLY A 326 -5.98 -8.07 21.77
N LEU A 327 -6.74 -8.33 20.71
CA LEU A 327 -6.39 -9.30 19.68
C LEU A 327 -5.19 -8.86 18.84
N ASP A 328 -5.18 -7.62 18.37
CA ASP A 328 -4.08 -7.07 17.57
C ASP A 328 -2.79 -7.00 18.41
N ARG A 329 -2.90 -6.65 19.70
CA ARG A 329 -1.78 -6.67 20.63
C ARG A 329 -1.22 -8.08 20.83
N GLU A 330 -2.09 -9.07 21.01
CA GLU A 330 -1.69 -10.47 21.15
C GLU A 330 -1.03 -11.00 19.89
N LEU A 331 -1.55 -10.66 18.70
CA LEU A 331 -0.94 -11.00 17.42
C LEU A 331 0.40 -10.27 17.21
N GLY A 332 0.51 -9.00 17.61
CA GLY A 332 1.76 -8.25 17.59
C GLY A 332 2.83 -8.89 18.47
N GLY A 333 2.45 -9.40 19.63
CA GLY A 333 3.34 -10.18 20.51
C GLY A 333 3.78 -11.51 19.89
N TRP A 334 2.93 -12.13 19.07
CA TRP A 334 3.27 -13.38 18.38
C TRP A 334 4.35 -13.18 17.31
N PHE A 335 4.36 -12.02 16.67
CA PHE A 335 5.36 -11.68 15.66
C PHE A 335 6.62 -11.01 16.24
N SER A 336 6.82 -11.02 17.55
CA SER A 336 8.05 -10.57 18.16
C SER A 336 9.18 -11.57 17.89
N GLY A 337 9.77 -11.49 16.72
CA GLY A 337 10.99 -12.20 16.35
C GLY A 337 12.26 -11.55 16.94
N PRO A 338 13.45 -12.05 16.61
CA PRO A 338 14.70 -11.39 16.97
C PRO A 338 14.73 -9.97 16.42
N PRO A 339 15.49 -9.04 17.05
CA PRO A 339 15.66 -7.70 16.53
C PRO A 339 16.09 -7.73 15.07
N LEU A 340 15.45 -6.88 14.25
CA LEU A 340 15.85 -6.74 12.86
C LEU A 340 17.27 -6.23 12.76
N PRO A 341 18.09 -6.78 11.85
CA PRO A 341 19.42 -6.23 11.59
C PRO A 341 19.27 -4.79 11.11
N ARG A 342 19.99 -3.87 11.76
CA ARG A 342 20.06 -2.48 11.29
C ARG A 342 20.71 -2.44 9.93
N ARG A 343 20.04 -1.85 8.96
CA ARG A 343 20.61 -1.54 7.66
C ARG A 343 21.50 -0.29 7.77
N PRO A 344 22.57 -0.15 6.98
CA PRO A 344 23.21 1.14 6.75
C PRO A 344 22.19 2.19 6.32
N ALA A 345 22.46 3.46 6.61
CA ALA A 345 21.61 4.54 6.09
C ALA A 345 21.37 4.34 4.59
N PRO A 346 20.13 4.47 4.10
CA PRO A 346 19.86 4.29 2.68
C PRO A 346 20.63 5.33 1.87
N ASP A 347 20.99 4.96 0.63
CA ASP A 347 21.61 5.88 -0.30
C ASP A 347 20.77 7.15 -0.50
N THR A 348 21.43 8.27 -0.81
CA THR A 348 20.75 9.53 -1.11
C THR A 348 19.74 9.36 -2.24
N VAL A 349 20.08 8.55 -3.24
CA VAL A 349 19.20 8.22 -4.38
C VAL A 349 19.00 6.71 -4.47
N THR A 350 17.76 6.29 -4.59
CA THR A 350 17.37 4.91 -4.92
C THR A 350 16.43 4.97 -6.10
N VAL A 351 16.66 4.18 -7.15
CA VAL A 351 15.81 4.15 -8.34
C VAL A 351 15.32 2.75 -8.59
N PHE A 352 14.05 2.63 -8.90
CA PHE A 352 13.37 1.42 -9.37
C PHE A 352 12.94 1.65 -10.83
N PRO A 353 13.80 1.30 -11.80
CA PRO A 353 13.64 1.74 -13.19
C PRO A 353 12.42 1.14 -13.87
N TRP A 354 12.06 -0.11 -13.54
CA TRP A 354 10.91 -0.78 -14.13
C TRP A 354 9.60 -0.26 -13.52
N ALA A 355 9.53 -0.18 -12.20
CA ALA A 355 8.35 0.34 -11.50
C ALA A 355 8.20 1.85 -11.70
N GLY A 356 9.28 2.54 -12.08
CA GLY A 356 9.30 3.96 -12.35
C GLY A 356 9.19 4.83 -11.11
N TYR A 357 9.90 4.44 -10.04
CA TYR A 357 10.02 5.25 -8.84
C TYR A 357 11.46 5.69 -8.61
N GLY A 358 11.63 6.98 -8.33
CA GLY A 358 12.90 7.55 -7.88
C GLY A 358 12.75 8.13 -6.48
N VAL A 359 13.54 7.62 -5.52
CA VAL A 359 13.58 8.14 -4.14
C VAL A 359 14.81 9.02 -4.00
N VAL A 360 14.62 10.27 -3.59
CA VAL A 360 15.70 11.24 -3.35
C VAL A 360 15.61 11.73 -1.92
N ARG A 361 16.69 11.60 -1.15
CA ARG A 361 16.77 11.95 0.26
C ARG A 361 17.71 13.13 0.47
N ALA A 362 17.21 14.19 1.08
CA ALA A 362 18.00 15.32 1.58
C ALA A 362 17.79 15.44 3.09
N ALA A 363 18.54 16.26 3.79
CA ALA A 363 18.47 16.38 5.24
C ALA A 363 17.03 16.58 5.76
N GLY A 364 16.42 15.52 6.30
CA GLY A 364 15.06 15.51 6.84
C GLY A 364 13.94 15.52 5.78
N VAL A 365 14.26 15.43 4.48
CA VAL A 365 13.26 15.35 3.39
C VAL A 365 13.44 14.04 2.65
N HIS A 366 12.38 13.26 2.54
CA HIS A 366 12.28 12.03 1.76
C HIS A 366 11.28 12.25 0.64
N ALA A 367 11.77 12.29 -0.61
CA ALA A 367 10.98 12.57 -1.78
C ALA A 367 10.88 11.34 -2.69
N LEU A 368 9.70 11.10 -3.26
CA LEU A 368 9.49 10.09 -4.29
C LEU A 368 8.94 10.75 -5.56
N LEU A 369 9.58 10.45 -6.68
CA LEU A 369 9.15 10.82 -8.02
C LEU A 369 8.54 9.59 -8.70
N ASP A 370 7.28 9.69 -9.14
CA ASP A 370 6.61 8.65 -9.92
C ASP A 370 6.74 8.95 -11.43
N PHE A 371 7.29 7.99 -12.17
CA PHE A 371 7.34 7.98 -13.64
C PHE A 371 7.03 6.59 -14.22
N GLY A 372 6.44 5.71 -13.42
CA GLY A 372 6.19 4.32 -13.76
C GLY A 372 5.07 4.07 -14.75
N PRO A 373 4.82 2.80 -15.09
CA PRO A 373 3.62 2.40 -15.80
C PRO A 373 2.36 2.70 -14.97
N HIS A 374 1.20 2.74 -15.64
CA HIS A 374 -0.06 3.06 -14.98
C HIS A 374 -0.42 2.07 -13.84
N GLY A 375 0.01 0.80 -13.90
CA GLY A 375 -0.28 -0.18 -12.85
C GLY A 375 -1.66 -0.84 -12.95
N GLY A 376 -2.30 -0.77 -14.12
CA GLY A 376 -3.59 -1.42 -14.36
C GLY A 376 -4.74 -0.85 -13.56
N SER A 377 -5.59 -1.71 -12.97
CA SER A 377 -6.80 -1.30 -12.24
C SER A 377 -6.52 -0.61 -10.89
N HIS A 378 -5.29 -0.69 -10.41
CA HIS A 378 -4.86 -0.09 -9.16
C HIS A 378 -3.96 1.14 -9.35
N GLY A 379 -3.69 1.53 -10.61
CA GLY A 379 -2.89 2.68 -10.96
C GLY A 379 -3.65 3.99 -10.93
N HIS A 380 -2.90 5.09 -10.79
CA HIS A 380 -3.42 6.45 -10.81
C HIS A 380 -2.89 7.23 -12.02
N ARG A 381 -3.57 8.35 -12.37
CA ARG A 381 -3.17 9.27 -13.44
C ARG A 381 -2.30 10.39 -12.88
N ASP A 382 -1.10 10.04 -12.45
CA ASP A 382 -0.28 10.83 -11.54
C ASP A 382 1.19 10.95 -11.98
N LYS A 383 1.49 10.69 -13.23
CA LYS A 383 2.89 10.65 -13.69
C LYS A 383 3.59 11.99 -13.51
N LEU A 384 4.85 11.89 -13.08
CA LEU A 384 5.69 12.97 -12.57
C LEU A 384 5.15 13.64 -11.29
N SER A 385 4.36 12.93 -10.47
CA SER A 385 4.08 13.37 -9.10
C SER A 385 5.35 13.38 -8.25
N LEU A 386 5.46 14.38 -7.37
CA LEU A 386 6.50 14.44 -6.35
C LEU A 386 5.87 14.36 -4.96
N TYR A 387 6.02 13.22 -4.33
CA TYR A 387 5.56 13.00 -2.97
C TYR A 387 6.65 13.40 -1.98
N LEU A 388 6.27 14.05 -0.86
CA LEU A 388 7.20 14.62 0.12
C LEU A 388 6.84 14.14 1.53
N TYR A 389 7.84 13.56 2.20
CA TYR A 389 7.74 13.06 3.56
C TYR A 389 8.91 13.59 4.41
N GLY A 390 8.64 13.77 5.70
CA GLY A 390 9.65 13.79 6.75
C GLY A 390 9.93 12.37 7.25
N ASP A 391 10.58 12.25 8.39
CA ASP A 391 10.75 10.95 9.03
C ASP A 391 9.39 10.37 9.44
N THR A 392 8.52 11.18 10.04
CA THR A 392 7.21 10.79 10.56
C THR A 392 6.04 11.57 9.97
N THR A 393 6.28 12.61 9.17
CA THR A 393 5.25 13.52 8.65
C THR A 393 5.04 13.35 7.15
N PRO A 394 3.85 12.95 6.67
CA PRO A 394 3.52 12.92 5.25
C PRO A 394 3.07 14.32 4.78
N TRP A 395 4.01 15.20 4.42
CA TRP A 395 3.69 16.57 4.03
C TRP A 395 2.87 16.66 2.76
N GLN A 396 3.28 15.92 1.74
CA GLN A 396 2.64 15.84 0.42
C GLN A 396 2.64 14.39 -0.06
N PRO A 397 1.82 13.52 0.55
CA PRO A 397 1.79 12.10 0.19
C PRO A 397 1.01 11.86 -1.11
N ASP A 398 1.15 10.65 -1.68
CA ASP A 398 0.09 10.08 -2.50
C ASP A 398 -1.19 10.04 -1.64
N PRO A 399 -2.34 10.46 -2.16
CA PRO A 399 -3.57 10.48 -1.37
C PRO A 399 -4.06 9.08 -0.97
N GLY A 400 -3.56 8.02 -1.60
CA GLY A 400 -4.00 6.64 -1.38
C GLY A 400 -5.41 6.40 -1.93
N GLN A 401 -6.13 5.44 -1.37
CA GLN A 401 -7.46 5.06 -1.85
C GLN A 401 -8.43 4.78 -0.71
N VAL A 402 -9.64 5.27 -0.85
CA VAL A 402 -10.79 4.93 0.01
C VAL A 402 -11.31 3.51 -0.32
N PRO A 403 -12.13 2.89 0.56
CA PRO A 403 -12.80 1.63 0.23
C PRO A 403 -13.61 1.74 -1.08
N TYR A 404 -13.48 0.75 -1.96
CA TYR A 404 -13.93 0.81 -3.36
C TYR A 404 -15.43 1.03 -3.56
N ALA A 405 -16.26 0.77 -2.55
CA ALA A 405 -17.68 1.05 -2.64
C ALA A 405 -18.02 2.55 -2.61
N HIS A 406 -17.09 3.43 -2.25
CA HIS A 406 -17.28 4.87 -2.32
C HIS A 406 -16.72 5.42 -3.65
N ALA A 407 -17.50 5.28 -4.73
CA ALA A 407 -17.06 5.55 -6.10
C ALA A 407 -16.55 7.00 -6.30
N GLU A 408 -17.24 8.01 -5.75
CA GLU A 408 -16.89 9.42 -5.93
C GLU A 408 -15.47 9.75 -5.45
N PHE A 409 -15.10 9.37 -4.23
CA PHE A 409 -13.74 9.59 -3.74
C PHE A 409 -12.72 8.66 -4.39
N ARG A 410 -13.14 7.44 -4.79
CA ARG A 410 -12.26 6.56 -5.53
C ARG A 410 -11.82 7.19 -6.85
N ASP A 411 -12.76 7.71 -7.63
CA ASP A 411 -12.47 8.36 -8.91
C ASP A 411 -11.62 9.63 -8.73
N LEU A 412 -11.88 10.41 -7.66
CA LEU A 412 -11.08 11.57 -7.33
C LEU A 412 -9.63 11.21 -7.00
N TYR A 413 -9.43 10.23 -6.10
CA TYR A 413 -8.08 9.87 -5.67
C TYR A 413 -7.25 9.18 -6.76
N ALA A 414 -7.88 8.55 -7.76
CA ALA A 414 -7.17 8.04 -8.94
C ALA A 414 -6.89 9.11 -10.00
N SER A 415 -7.41 10.35 -9.83
CA SER A 415 -7.30 11.43 -10.82
C SER A 415 -6.00 12.23 -10.69
N THR A 416 -5.55 12.84 -11.78
CA THR A 416 -4.42 13.79 -11.77
C THR A 416 -4.67 14.97 -10.83
N GLU A 417 -5.95 15.36 -10.67
CA GLU A 417 -6.31 16.51 -9.83
C GLU A 417 -5.92 16.32 -8.36
N ALA A 418 -5.97 15.11 -7.85
CA ALA A 418 -5.64 14.81 -6.44
C ALA A 418 -4.14 14.64 -6.16
N HIS A 419 -3.29 14.64 -7.20
CA HIS A 419 -1.86 14.35 -7.08
C HIS A 419 -0.98 15.59 -7.24
N PRO A 420 0.22 15.62 -6.65
CA PRO A 420 1.22 16.70 -6.82
C PRO A 420 1.97 16.55 -8.16
N ALA A 421 1.21 16.45 -9.25
CA ALA A 421 1.63 16.29 -10.63
C ALA A 421 1.52 17.61 -11.41
N PHE A 422 1.21 17.51 -12.71
CA PHE A 422 0.87 18.65 -13.57
C PHE A 422 -0.37 18.35 -14.40
N ARG A 423 -1.10 19.41 -14.76
CA ARG A 423 -2.25 19.32 -15.66
C ARG A 423 -2.08 20.27 -16.84
N VAL A 424 -2.61 19.89 -17.99
CA VAL A 424 -2.66 20.72 -19.20
C VAL A 424 -4.11 20.93 -19.57
N ASP A 425 -4.51 22.20 -19.79
CA ASP A 425 -5.86 22.65 -20.09
C ASP A 425 -6.95 22.21 -19.09
N GLY A 426 -6.51 21.80 -17.89
CA GLY A 426 -7.39 21.28 -16.85
C GLY A 426 -7.86 19.84 -17.07
N ALA A 427 -7.32 19.15 -18.07
CA ALA A 427 -7.63 17.75 -18.35
C ALA A 427 -6.86 16.79 -17.40
N GLU A 428 -7.37 15.57 -17.27
CA GLU A 428 -6.65 14.47 -16.63
C GLU A 428 -5.56 13.93 -17.57
N GLN A 429 -4.49 13.38 -17.01
CA GLN A 429 -3.50 12.62 -17.78
C GLN A 429 -4.15 11.38 -18.42
N GLY A 430 -3.70 11.01 -19.61
CA GLY A 430 -3.99 9.68 -20.16
C GLY A 430 -3.32 8.58 -19.31
N GLU A 431 -3.79 7.34 -19.44
CA GLU A 431 -3.06 6.19 -18.90
C GLU A 431 -1.74 6.05 -19.66
N CYS A 432 -0.64 6.32 -18.99
CA CYS A 432 0.67 6.40 -19.61
C CYS A 432 1.78 5.89 -18.69
N ALA A 433 2.96 5.78 -19.26
CA ALA A 433 4.21 5.54 -18.53
C ALA A 433 5.18 6.68 -18.86
N GLY A 434 5.99 7.06 -17.88
CA GLY A 434 7.16 7.90 -18.08
C GLY A 434 8.41 7.07 -18.37
N ALA A 435 9.54 7.75 -18.43
CA ALA A 435 10.84 7.14 -18.63
C ALA A 435 11.91 7.82 -17.76
N LEU A 436 12.82 7.04 -17.22
CA LEU A 436 14.01 7.54 -16.57
C LEU A 436 14.97 8.12 -17.65
N LEU A 437 15.30 9.39 -17.53
CA LEU A 437 16.30 10.03 -18.41
C LEU A 437 17.71 9.93 -17.85
N ALA A 438 17.86 10.17 -16.55
CA ALA A 438 19.15 10.13 -15.88
C ALA A 438 18.98 9.95 -14.37
N SER A 439 19.97 9.32 -13.74
CA SER A 439 20.12 9.31 -12.29
C SER A 439 21.60 9.32 -11.92
N ASP A 440 21.92 9.96 -10.82
CA ASP A 440 23.25 9.98 -10.23
C ASP A 440 23.17 9.89 -8.69
N ALA A 441 24.28 10.05 -7.99
CA ALA A 441 24.32 9.94 -6.53
C ALA A 441 23.42 10.97 -5.79
N ARG A 442 22.92 12.01 -6.46
CA ARG A 442 22.16 13.12 -5.86
C ARG A 442 20.89 13.48 -6.62
N SER A 443 20.64 12.95 -7.80
CA SER A 443 19.50 13.37 -8.62
C SER A 443 18.83 12.23 -9.38
N VAL A 444 17.54 12.45 -9.66
CA VAL A 444 16.73 11.66 -10.59
C VAL A 444 16.07 12.60 -11.57
N THR A 445 16.12 12.28 -12.87
CA THR A 445 15.42 12.99 -13.93
C THR A 445 14.57 12.01 -14.72
N ALA A 446 13.27 12.29 -14.84
CA ALA A 446 12.34 11.48 -15.60
C ALA A 446 11.47 12.34 -16.52
N GLU A 447 10.91 11.74 -17.56
CA GLU A 447 10.02 12.40 -18.51
C GLU A 447 8.72 11.62 -18.73
N VAL A 448 7.72 12.33 -19.20
CA VAL A 448 6.51 11.76 -19.79
C VAL A 448 6.16 12.51 -21.08
N THR A 449 5.82 11.76 -22.13
CA THR A 449 5.51 12.31 -23.47
C THR A 449 4.12 11.90 -23.97
N THR A 450 3.45 11.04 -23.24
CA THR A 450 2.15 10.43 -23.64
C THR A 450 1.00 10.78 -22.71
N ALA A 451 1.24 11.60 -21.67
CA ALA A 451 0.19 12.04 -20.76
C ALA A 451 -0.84 12.97 -21.42
N TYR A 452 -0.38 13.80 -22.37
CA TYR A 452 -1.19 14.72 -23.19
C TYR A 452 -0.63 14.81 -24.60
N ASP A 453 -1.50 14.91 -25.60
CA ASP A 453 -1.10 15.02 -27.00
C ASP A 453 -0.22 16.26 -27.24
N GLY A 454 0.95 16.05 -27.84
CA GLY A 454 1.89 17.11 -28.20
C GLY A 454 2.60 17.77 -27.02
N VAL A 455 2.52 17.18 -25.82
CA VAL A 455 3.18 17.70 -24.61
C VAL A 455 4.29 16.76 -24.15
N ARG A 456 5.44 17.32 -23.88
CA ARG A 456 6.55 16.67 -23.17
C ARG A 456 6.72 17.33 -21.81
N ALA A 457 6.77 16.55 -20.75
CA ALA A 457 7.12 17.04 -19.43
C ALA A 457 8.33 16.31 -18.87
N VAL A 458 9.18 17.03 -18.17
CA VAL A 458 10.39 16.51 -17.52
C VAL A 458 10.40 16.99 -16.08
N ARG A 459 10.66 16.10 -15.14
CA ARG A 459 10.89 16.46 -13.74
C ARG A 459 12.23 15.99 -13.28
N ARG A 460 13.01 16.91 -12.70
CA ARG A 460 14.31 16.65 -12.10
C ARG A 460 14.26 16.95 -10.61
N VAL A 461 14.63 15.97 -9.79
CA VAL A 461 14.69 16.10 -8.33
C VAL A 461 16.14 15.93 -7.89
N VAL A 462 16.65 16.87 -7.10
CA VAL A 462 18.07 16.91 -6.70
C VAL A 462 18.20 17.09 -5.20
N ALA A 463 19.01 16.27 -4.55
CA ALA A 463 19.41 16.45 -3.16
C ALA A 463 20.51 17.53 -3.05
N GLY A 464 20.19 18.67 -2.42
CA GLY A 464 21.18 19.59 -1.87
C GLY A 464 21.74 19.05 -0.55
N ASP A 465 22.64 19.80 0.09
CA ASP A 465 23.25 19.36 1.35
C ASP A 465 22.27 19.42 2.52
N CYS A 466 21.36 20.40 2.50
CA CYS A 466 20.33 20.59 3.55
C CYS A 466 18.95 20.96 3.00
N TYR A 467 18.69 20.71 1.72
CA TYR A 467 17.43 20.99 1.04
C TYR A 467 17.23 20.07 -0.15
N LEU A 468 16.03 20.00 -0.69
CA LEU A 468 15.65 19.32 -1.92
C LEU A 468 15.33 20.36 -2.99
N VAL A 469 15.77 20.13 -4.22
CA VAL A 469 15.40 20.91 -5.42
C VAL A 469 14.46 20.09 -6.29
N ASP A 470 13.42 20.73 -6.81
CA ASP A 470 12.43 20.17 -7.73
C ASP A 470 12.25 21.10 -8.94
N LEU A 471 12.48 20.57 -10.12
CA LEU A 471 12.38 21.29 -11.38
C LEU A 471 11.43 20.54 -12.31
N LEU A 472 10.20 21.07 -12.49
CA LEU A 472 9.19 20.51 -13.38
C LEU A 472 9.08 21.39 -14.63
N SER A 473 9.57 20.90 -15.77
CA SER A 473 9.48 21.55 -17.07
C SER A 473 8.41 20.91 -17.92
N VAL A 474 7.46 21.71 -18.42
CA VAL A 474 6.38 21.27 -19.30
C VAL A 474 6.49 22.06 -20.63
N MET A 475 6.48 21.35 -21.74
CA MET A 475 6.68 21.89 -23.10
C MET A 475 5.55 21.39 -23.99
N GLY A 476 4.83 22.32 -24.60
CA GLY A 476 3.84 22.07 -25.65
C GLY A 476 4.32 22.60 -27.01
N GLY A 477 3.64 22.24 -28.09
CA GLY A 477 3.87 22.84 -29.43
C GLY A 477 3.21 24.20 -29.60
N GLU A 478 2.37 24.62 -28.66
CA GLU A 478 1.61 25.89 -28.65
C GLU A 478 1.37 26.34 -27.20
N ALA A 479 0.93 27.58 -27.02
CA ALA A 479 0.60 28.11 -25.71
C ALA A 479 -0.63 27.42 -25.12
N ARG A 480 -0.46 26.70 -24.03
CA ARG A 480 -1.49 25.94 -23.30
C ARG A 480 -1.57 26.38 -21.83
N ARG A 481 -2.70 26.14 -21.21
CA ARG A 481 -2.86 26.35 -19.79
C ARG A 481 -2.18 25.20 -19.03
N ILE A 482 -1.03 25.46 -18.44
CA ILE A 482 -0.23 24.49 -17.68
C ILE A 482 -0.35 24.81 -16.20
N THR A 483 -0.62 23.79 -15.40
CA THR A 483 -0.79 23.89 -13.94
C THR A 483 0.13 22.91 -13.23
N GLY A 484 1.07 23.43 -12.41
CA GLY A 484 1.79 22.66 -11.41
C GLY A 484 0.98 22.59 -10.12
N GLN A 485 0.98 21.45 -9.45
CA GLN A 485 0.06 21.17 -8.34
C GLN A 485 0.80 20.87 -7.03
N LEU A 486 0.34 21.49 -5.92
CA LEU A 486 0.73 21.10 -4.56
C LEU A 486 -0.50 20.51 -3.84
N ARG A 487 -0.33 19.33 -3.27
CA ARG A 487 -1.42 18.55 -2.64
C ARG A 487 -1.04 18.13 -1.22
N PRO A 488 -1.16 19.04 -0.24
CA PRO A 488 -0.72 18.79 1.12
C PRO A 488 -1.55 17.70 1.82
N GLY A 489 -0.87 16.79 2.50
CA GLY A 489 -1.48 15.90 3.50
C GLY A 489 -1.62 16.55 4.88
N THR A 490 -0.88 17.64 5.11
CA THR A 490 -0.84 18.38 6.37
C THR A 490 -1.41 19.80 6.22
N ALA A 491 -1.44 20.58 7.27
CA ALA A 491 -1.80 22.00 7.21
C ALA A 491 -0.74 22.77 6.40
N LEU A 492 -1.17 23.67 5.52
CA LEU A 492 -0.33 24.48 4.65
C LEU A 492 -0.63 25.97 4.84
N ASP A 493 0.42 26.75 5.13
CA ASP A 493 0.41 28.20 5.00
C ASP A 493 1.06 28.61 3.67
N VAL A 494 0.44 29.58 2.98
CA VAL A 494 0.87 30.08 1.68
C VAL A 494 1.07 31.59 1.75
N GLN A 495 2.30 32.05 1.53
CA GLN A 495 2.67 33.46 1.61
C GLN A 495 3.13 33.95 0.25
N GLN A 496 2.29 34.78 -0.37
CA GLN A 496 2.66 35.45 -1.61
C GLN A 496 3.38 36.77 -1.28
N GLN A 497 4.59 36.92 -1.80
CA GLN A 497 5.36 38.15 -1.68
C GLN A 497 5.12 39.05 -2.90
N ALA A 498 5.22 40.35 -2.72
CA ALA A 498 5.09 41.32 -3.83
C ALA A 498 6.20 41.11 -4.87
N THR A 499 7.37 40.69 -4.45
CA THR A 499 8.53 40.32 -5.30
C THR A 499 9.20 39.10 -4.69
N GLY A 500 9.60 38.12 -5.53
CA GLY A 500 10.29 36.93 -5.09
C GLY A 500 9.44 35.66 -5.17
N PRO A 501 9.96 34.52 -4.66
CA PRO A 501 9.27 33.24 -4.73
C PRO A 501 8.04 33.21 -3.83
N LEU A 502 7.01 32.47 -4.25
CA LEU A 502 5.92 32.05 -3.37
C LEU A 502 6.52 31.21 -2.23
N ARG A 503 6.16 31.47 -0.99
CA ARG A 503 6.60 30.69 0.16
C ARG A 503 5.47 29.83 0.68
N THR A 504 5.82 28.62 1.11
CA THR A 504 4.89 27.69 1.75
C THR A 504 5.52 27.13 3.02
N THR A 505 4.65 26.81 4.00
CA THR A 505 5.06 26.12 5.22
C THR A 505 4.06 25.00 5.49
N TRP A 506 4.52 23.75 5.49
CA TRP A 506 3.75 22.57 5.86
C TRP A 506 3.96 22.27 7.34
N TYR A 507 2.87 22.11 8.07
CA TYR A 507 2.89 21.86 9.51
C TYR A 507 2.45 20.43 9.80
N GLY A 508 3.23 19.73 10.61
CA GLY A 508 2.98 18.39 11.14
C GLY A 508 3.84 18.21 12.39
N ASP A 509 4.18 16.98 12.72
CA ASP A 509 5.17 16.71 13.77
C ASP A 509 6.53 17.31 13.40
N GLU A 510 6.79 17.41 12.11
CA GLU A 510 7.93 18.08 11.50
C GLU A 510 7.41 19.20 10.59
N THR A 511 8.17 20.27 10.47
CA THR A 511 7.84 21.43 9.62
C THR A 511 8.71 21.42 8.37
N LEU A 512 8.08 21.65 7.20
CA LEU A 512 8.76 21.83 5.91
C LEU A 512 8.53 23.25 5.40
N HIS A 513 9.59 23.89 4.93
CA HIS A 513 9.53 25.17 4.22
C HIS A 513 9.71 24.96 2.73
N GLY A 514 8.95 25.69 1.91
CA GLY A 514 9.03 25.67 0.46
C GLY A 514 9.18 27.06 -0.15
N TRP A 515 9.95 27.16 -1.20
CA TRP A 515 10.13 28.33 -2.06
C TRP A 515 9.80 27.92 -3.49
N HIS A 516 8.84 28.61 -4.13
CA HIS A 516 8.38 28.27 -5.47
C HIS A 516 8.58 29.46 -6.40
N THR A 517 9.29 29.24 -7.49
CA THR A 517 9.53 30.21 -8.56
C THR A 517 9.26 29.53 -9.93
N HIS A 518 9.40 30.27 -11.00
CA HIS A 518 9.09 29.77 -12.35
C HIS A 518 9.90 30.52 -13.42
N THR A 519 9.80 30.08 -14.68
CA THR A 519 10.42 30.73 -15.83
C THR A 519 10.17 32.24 -15.81
N PRO A 520 11.22 33.08 -15.87
CA PRO A 520 11.08 34.53 -15.90
C PRO A 520 10.23 35.02 -17.05
N GLY A 521 9.41 36.05 -16.77
CA GLY A 521 8.49 36.63 -17.74
C GLY A 521 7.19 35.84 -17.98
N ALA A 522 7.06 34.63 -17.46
CA ALA A 522 5.78 33.93 -17.43
C ALA A 522 4.89 34.51 -16.33
N GLU A 523 3.62 34.76 -16.65
CA GLU A 523 2.62 35.14 -15.65
C GLU A 523 2.07 33.86 -15.01
N VAL A 524 2.56 33.52 -13.81
CA VAL A 524 2.05 32.42 -13.01
C VAL A 524 1.09 32.93 -11.96
N ARG A 525 -0.11 32.37 -11.92
CA ARG A 525 -1.16 32.71 -10.96
C ARG A 525 -1.32 31.60 -9.94
N PRO A 526 -0.83 31.79 -8.70
CA PRO A 526 -1.12 30.86 -7.62
C PRO A 526 -2.59 30.99 -7.22
N PHE A 527 -3.25 29.84 -7.09
CA PHE A 527 -4.64 29.75 -6.65
C PHE A 527 -4.74 28.68 -5.55
N SER A 528 -5.15 29.13 -4.36
CA SER A 528 -5.40 28.25 -3.22
C SER A 528 -6.89 27.95 -3.12
N ARG A 529 -7.23 26.68 -2.95
CA ARG A 529 -8.61 26.22 -2.77
C ARG A 529 -8.69 25.10 -1.72
N PRO A 530 -9.86 24.94 -1.07
CA PRO A 530 -10.06 23.76 -0.25
C PRO A 530 -10.11 22.49 -1.13
N GLY A 531 -9.52 21.42 -0.64
CA GLY A 531 -9.59 20.09 -1.20
C GLY A 531 -9.64 19.03 -0.10
N PRO A 532 -10.02 17.79 -0.39
CA PRO A 532 -10.03 16.73 0.59
C PRO A 532 -8.61 16.40 1.07
N GLY A 533 -8.51 15.86 2.28
CA GLY A 533 -7.30 15.25 2.80
C GLY A 533 -6.99 13.91 2.11
N PRO A 534 -5.90 13.24 2.48
CA PRO A 534 -5.64 11.86 2.09
C PRO A 534 -6.77 10.91 2.48
N ALA A 535 -6.78 9.73 1.89
CA ALA A 535 -7.89 8.76 1.95
C ALA A 535 -8.18 8.18 3.36
N ASP A 536 -7.30 8.43 4.34
CA ASP A 536 -7.58 8.13 5.76
C ASP A 536 -8.76 8.95 6.30
N ASP A 537 -8.92 10.20 5.83
CA ASP A 537 -10.05 11.05 6.15
C ASP A 537 -10.32 12.07 5.03
N PRO A 538 -11.13 11.72 4.01
CA PRO A 538 -11.49 12.61 2.92
C PRO A 538 -12.20 13.91 3.36
N GLN A 539 -12.81 13.92 4.52
CA GLN A 539 -13.51 15.10 5.07
C GLN A 539 -12.56 16.12 5.70
N ARG A 540 -11.33 15.72 5.93
CA ARG A 540 -10.29 16.63 6.40
C ARG A 540 -9.92 17.61 5.30
N THR A 541 -10.32 18.86 5.43
CA THR A 541 -10.01 19.89 4.44
C THR A 541 -8.53 20.25 4.45
N ARG A 542 -7.93 20.31 3.25
CA ARG A 542 -6.55 20.77 3.00
C ARG A 542 -6.54 21.94 2.04
N THR A 543 -5.48 22.75 2.12
CA THR A 543 -5.27 23.88 1.19
C THR A 543 -4.52 23.36 -0.05
N TRP A 544 -5.23 23.02 -1.11
CA TRP A 544 -4.63 22.69 -2.39
C TRP A 544 -4.16 23.94 -3.09
N VAL A 545 -3.00 23.89 -3.75
CA VAL A 545 -2.42 25.03 -4.46
C VAL A 545 -2.16 24.64 -5.91
N ASP A 546 -2.67 25.46 -6.81
CA ASP A 546 -2.48 25.37 -8.26
C ASP A 546 -1.64 26.54 -8.73
N LEU A 547 -0.50 26.28 -9.38
CA LEU A 547 0.38 27.28 -10.00
C LEU A 547 0.13 27.25 -11.50
N THR A 548 -0.68 28.18 -12.03
CA THR A 548 -1.18 28.12 -13.40
C THR A 548 -0.56 29.20 -14.27
N ALA A 549 -0.09 28.82 -15.46
CA ALA A 549 0.40 29.72 -16.51
C ALA A 549 -0.21 29.39 -17.86
N GLN A 550 -0.26 30.41 -18.76
CA GLN A 550 -0.51 30.23 -20.20
C GLN A 550 0.84 30.34 -20.92
N ALA A 551 1.37 29.22 -21.42
CA ALA A 551 2.71 29.19 -22.00
C ALA A 551 2.90 28.02 -22.98
N GLU A 552 3.80 28.18 -23.96
CA GLU A 552 4.29 27.06 -24.79
C GLU A 552 5.27 26.19 -24.01
N ARG A 553 6.04 26.82 -23.13
CA ARG A 553 7.01 26.17 -22.26
C ARG A 553 7.05 26.88 -20.91
N ILE A 554 7.07 26.11 -19.83
CA ILE A 554 7.27 26.63 -18.48
C ILE A 554 8.04 25.63 -17.64
N THR A 555 8.91 26.14 -16.77
CA THR A 555 9.52 25.40 -15.67
C THR A 555 9.02 25.97 -14.35
N PHE A 556 8.42 25.13 -13.53
CA PHE A 556 8.16 25.39 -12.12
C PHE A 556 9.37 24.88 -11.33
N ALA A 557 9.99 25.75 -10.55
CA ALA A 557 11.19 25.46 -9.79
C ALA A 557 10.92 25.65 -8.29
N SER A 558 11.13 24.62 -7.51
CA SER A 558 10.84 24.62 -6.07
C SER A 558 12.07 24.18 -5.26
N VAL A 559 12.18 24.70 -4.05
CA VAL A 559 13.16 24.26 -3.05
C VAL A 559 12.41 23.92 -1.78
N TYR A 560 12.73 22.79 -1.17
CA TYR A 560 12.12 22.32 0.07
C TYR A 560 13.19 22.08 1.13
N GLN A 561 12.97 22.60 2.33
CA GLN A 561 13.88 22.43 3.47
C GLN A 561 13.13 22.07 4.73
N ALA A 562 13.48 20.96 5.37
CA ALA A 562 13.00 20.65 6.70
C ALA A 562 13.51 21.71 7.69
N ALA A 563 12.65 22.16 8.60
CA ALA A 563 13.02 23.22 9.56
C ALA A 563 14.16 22.82 10.50
N SER A 564 14.39 21.51 10.68
CA SER A 564 15.50 20.95 11.46
C SER A 564 16.83 20.94 10.69
N ALA A 565 16.79 21.10 9.35
CA ALA A 565 18.00 21.11 8.52
C ALA A 565 18.60 22.52 8.43
N GLY A 566 19.90 22.65 8.52
CA GLY A 566 20.57 23.93 8.40
C GLY A 566 21.87 23.84 7.61
N PRO A 567 22.41 24.94 7.10
CA PRO A 567 21.96 26.33 7.24
C PRO A 567 20.69 26.66 6.45
N ALA A 568 19.92 27.65 6.93
CA ALA A 568 18.62 28.00 6.34
C ALA A 568 18.77 28.56 4.92
N VAL A 569 17.82 28.21 4.04
CA VAL A 569 17.68 28.82 2.71
C VAL A 569 17.23 30.29 2.88
N THR A 570 18.02 31.21 2.32
CA THR A 570 17.77 32.67 2.40
C THR A 570 17.32 33.26 1.08
N GLY A 571 17.72 32.67 -0.05
CA GLY A 571 17.36 33.13 -1.39
C GLY A 571 17.17 31.97 -2.36
N VAL A 572 16.14 32.12 -3.22
CA VAL A 572 15.88 31.21 -4.33
C VAL A 572 15.57 32.05 -5.56
N ARG A 573 16.33 31.86 -6.65
CA ARG A 573 16.17 32.58 -7.92
C ARG A 573 16.30 31.60 -9.08
N PHE A 574 15.44 31.72 -10.05
CA PHE A 574 15.47 30.97 -11.31
C PHE A 574 15.61 31.95 -12.48
N ASP A 575 16.60 31.78 -13.33
CA ASP A 575 16.85 32.65 -14.48
C ASP A 575 16.25 32.14 -15.81
N GLY A 576 15.65 30.96 -15.79
CA GLY A 576 15.07 30.27 -16.94
C GLY A 576 15.87 29.04 -17.36
N GLU A 577 17.11 28.94 -16.97
CA GLU A 577 18.01 27.81 -17.24
C GLU A 577 18.52 27.16 -15.95
N GLU A 578 18.91 28.01 -14.96
CA GLU A 578 19.46 27.55 -13.69
C GLU A 578 18.68 28.09 -12.48
N LEU A 579 18.48 27.24 -11.48
CA LEU A 579 18.00 27.60 -10.17
C LEU A 579 19.18 27.85 -9.23
N THR A 580 19.27 29.05 -8.68
CA THR A 580 20.26 29.41 -7.66
C THR A 580 19.60 29.35 -6.28
N VAL A 581 20.21 28.62 -5.36
CA VAL A 581 19.82 28.53 -3.93
C VAL A 581 20.92 29.16 -3.09
N GLU A 582 20.57 30.12 -2.26
CA GLU A 582 21.49 30.83 -1.33
C GLU A 582 21.17 30.41 0.09
N LEU A 583 22.19 30.18 0.91
CA LEU A 583 22.09 29.76 2.31
C LEU A 583 22.54 30.85 3.27
N ALA A 584 22.13 30.72 4.53
CA ALA A 584 22.44 31.70 5.59
C ALA A 584 23.94 31.79 5.95
N ASP A 585 24.72 30.77 5.62
CA ASP A 585 26.19 30.76 5.78
C ASP A 585 26.94 31.46 4.63
N GLY A 586 26.21 32.01 3.65
CA GLY A 586 26.75 32.68 2.48
C GLY A 586 27.11 31.75 1.33
N SER A 587 26.92 30.44 1.46
CA SER A 587 27.09 29.51 0.36
C SER A 587 25.94 29.59 -0.65
N ALA A 588 26.21 29.27 -1.91
CA ALA A 588 25.20 29.21 -2.96
C ALA A 588 25.50 28.03 -3.91
N ALA A 589 24.44 27.42 -4.42
CA ALA A 589 24.51 26.34 -5.40
C ALA A 589 23.58 26.62 -6.59
N ARG A 590 23.92 26.05 -7.77
CA ARG A 590 23.16 26.20 -9.01
C ARG A 590 22.76 24.84 -9.55
N PHE A 591 21.55 24.77 -10.10
CA PHE A 591 20.93 23.54 -10.58
C PHE A 591 20.27 23.81 -11.94
N GLY A 592 20.79 23.18 -13.01
CA GLY A 592 20.20 23.24 -14.35
C GLY A 592 18.91 22.39 -14.43
N THR A 593 18.02 22.76 -15.33
CA THR A 593 16.72 22.08 -15.53
C THR A 593 16.85 20.63 -15.99
N GLY A 594 17.97 20.24 -16.60
CA GLY A 594 18.16 18.89 -17.16
C GLY A 594 17.39 18.63 -18.46
N VAL A 595 16.88 19.70 -19.14
CA VAL A 595 16.08 19.62 -20.37
C VAL A 595 16.88 20.13 -21.56
#